data_118ab5bb11e9d2a5ebddb350eb5938fa
#
_entry.id   118ab5bb11e9d2a5ebddb350eb5938fa
#
_cell.length_a   1.000
_cell.length_b   1.000
_cell.length_c   1.000
_cell.angle_alpha   90.00
_cell.angle_beta   90.00
_cell.angle_gamma   90.00
#
_symmetry.space_group_name_H-M   'P 1'
#
loop_
_entity.id
_entity.type
_entity.pdbx_description
1 polymer ?
#
loop_
_entity_poly.entity_id
_entity_poly.type
_entity_poly.pdbx_seq_one_letter_code
_entity_poly.pdbx_strand_id
1 'polypeptide(L)'
;MTAGLLGIRNKLMVGLMLALPFLYLGIMYVYPLSQLVYLSLRDFQPAFATDDYVGWQNYLEILSAPAGQRTILRTFLYTGICVSLSFLLGLAFALLTVTVGHTLARRWETALRQVIILPMLFIPAASAVMWSFAYTEHYGWINHLLHLLSFRTYPWLTSDAAFFLVMLTDIWGWTPFLYLILLAGLQTLPQEPLDAAKVDGAGAWQTFWYVTLPLLRPVVLIALTIKALDTYRAFDYLWIMTRGGPGETSTTLNIMTYKTAFQRQEFGLASAYGVVTMLFPLLVVLLFLHFRRRVTE
;
A
#
# COMPACT_ATOMS: atom_id res chain seq x y z
N MET A 1 2.70 -46.96 -33.90
CA MET A 1 3.14 -47.12 -32.48
C MET A 1 4.01 -46.01 -31.97
N THR A 2 4.77 -45.27 -32.77
CA THR A 2 5.67 -44.14 -32.37
C THR A 2 4.98 -42.86 -31.98
N ALA A 3 3.83 -42.52 -32.57
CA ALA A 3 3.09 -41.27 -32.25
C ALA A 3 2.48 -41.26 -30.83
N GLY A 4 2.06 -42.39 -30.29
CA GLY A 4 1.54 -42.53 -28.93
C GLY A 4 2.61 -42.36 -27.87
N LEU A 5 3.82 -42.83 -28.08
CA LEU A 5 4.95 -42.70 -27.15
C LEU A 5 5.49 -41.27 -27.07
N LEU A 6 5.47 -40.54 -28.21
CA LEU A 6 5.81 -39.13 -28.27
C LEU A 6 4.79 -38.27 -27.49
N GLY A 7 3.50 -38.58 -27.58
CA GLY A 7 2.44 -37.90 -26.82
C GLY A 7 2.54 -38.13 -25.32
N ILE A 8 2.88 -39.34 -24.87
CA ILE A 8 3.05 -39.66 -23.43
C ILE A 8 4.32 -39.00 -22.90
N ARG A 9 5.43 -39.03 -23.62
CA ARG A 9 6.70 -38.38 -23.25
C ARG A 9 6.54 -36.86 -23.10
N ASN A 10 5.81 -36.23 -24.01
CA ASN A 10 5.52 -34.79 -23.92
C ASN A 10 4.62 -34.45 -22.72
N LYS A 11 3.59 -35.28 -22.45
CA LYS A 11 2.74 -35.08 -21.25
C LYS A 11 3.51 -35.26 -19.95
N LEU A 12 4.41 -36.27 -19.89
CA LEU A 12 5.25 -36.51 -18.71
C LEU A 12 6.25 -35.35 -18.50
N MET A 13 6.84 -34.85 -19.58
CA MET A 13 7.78 -33.74 -19.55
C MET A 13 7.08 -32.44 -19.11
N VAL A 14 5.88 -32.13 -19.62
CA VAL A 14 5.05 -31.00 -19.16
C VAL A 14 4.64 -31.20 -17.71
N GLY A 15 4.26 -32.42 -17.31
CA GLY A 15 3.95 -32.72 -15.91
C GLY A 15 5.12 -32.47 -14.98
N LEU A 16 6.33 -32.89 -15.33
CA LEU A 16 7.56 -32.63 -14.56
C LEU A 16 7.92 -31.13 -14.53
N MET A 17 7.76 -30.41 -15.65
CA MET A 17 7.99 -28.96 -15.70
C MET A 17 7.01 -28.19 -14.82
N LEU A 18 5.76 -28.63 -14.71
CA LEU A 18 4.76 -28.02 -13.85
C LEU A 18 4.90 -28.44 -12.38
N ALA A 19 5.35 -29.66 -12.11
CA ALA A 19 5.49 -30.19 -10.75
C ALA A 19 6.46 -29.34 -9.90
N LEU A 20 7.54 -28.86 -10.49
CA LEU A 20 8.57 -28.09 -9.77
C LEU A 20 8.06 -26.72 -9.30
N PRO A 21 7.39 -25.88 -10.12
CA PRO A 21 6.72 -24.67 -9.66
C PRO A 21 5.62 -24.94 -8.62
N PHE A 22 4.78 -25.98 -8.81
CA PHE A 22 3.74 -26.30 -7.84
C PHE A 22 4.31 -26.80 -6.51
N LEU A 23 5.38 -27.59 -6.53
CA LEU A 23 6.09 -28.01 -5.33
C LEU A 23 6.69 -26.78 -4.60
N TYR A 24 7.32 -25.89 -5.35
CA TYR A 24 7.85 -24.62 -4.81
C TYR A 24 6.75 -23.79 -4.16
N LEU A 25 5.61 -23.59 -4.84
CA LEU A 25 4.46 -22.88 -4.28
C LEU A 25 3.91 -23.57 -3.03
N GLY A 26 3.81 -24.90 -3.04
CA GLY A 26 3.37 -25.67 -1.87
C GLY A 26 4.28 -25.45 -0.66
N ILE A 27 5.59 -25.56 -0.85
CA ILE A 27 6.56 -25.44 0.25
C ILE A 27 6.70 -23.99 0.72
N MET A 28 6.78 -23.03 -0.21
CA MET A 28 7.11 -21.63 0.13
C MET A 28 5.90 -20.79 0.51
N TYR A 29 4.71 -21.17 0.10
CA TYR A 29 3.49 -20.40 0.40
C TYR A 29 2.47 -21.20 1.21
N VAL A 30 2.08 -22.40 0.76
CA VAL A 30 1.00 -23.16 1.42
C VAL A 30 1.45 -23.62 2.81
N TYR A 31 2.67 -24.14 2.92
CA TYR A 31 3.20 -24.62 4.20
C TYR A 31 3.33 -23.49 5.26
N PRO A 32 3.97 -22.33 5.00
CA PRO A 32 4.02 -21.24 5.98
C PRO A 32 2.64 -20.66 6.32
N LEU A 33 1.72 -20.57 5.36
CA LEU A 33 0.36 -20.12 5.64
C LEU A 33 -0.41 -21.12 6.53
N SER A 34 -0.23 -22.42 6.29
CA SER A 34 -0.83 -23.44 7.16
C SER A 34 -0.28 -23.39 8.58
N GLN A 35 1.04 -23.16 8.73
CA GLN A 35 1.66 -22.97 10.04
C GLN A 35 1.16 -21.68 10.73
N LEU A 36 0.99 -20.59 9.98
CA LEU A 36 0.42 -19.35 10.51
C LEU A 36 -0.98 -19.60 11.09
N VAL A 37 -1.87 -20.28 10.34
CA VAL A 37 -3.21 -20.62 10.82
C VAL A 37 -3.14 -21.61 11.98
N TYR A 38 -2.28 -22.60 11.95
CA TYR A 38 -2.10 -23.57 13.03
C TYR A 38 -1.66 -22.89 14.34
N LEU A 39 -0.63 -22.05 14.29
CA LEU A 39 -0.12 -21.32 15.45
C LEU A 39 -1.13 -20.29 15.97
N SER A 40 -1.94 -19.69 15.11
CA SER A 40 -2.95 -18.68 15.52
C SER A 40 -4.02 -19.24 16.46
N LEU A 41 -4.22 -20.57 16.49
CA LEU A 41 -5.16 -21.28 17.35
C LEU A 41 -4.50 -21.80 18.64
N ARG A 42 -3.25 -21.44 18.89
CA ARG A 42 -2.45 -21.90 20.01
C ARG A 42 -1.90 -20.73 20.82
N ASP A 43 -1.66 -20.97 22.11
CA ASP A 43 -0.81 -20.14 22.94
C ASP A 43 0.63 -20.65 22.82
N PHE A 44 1.28 -20.28 21.71
CA PHE A 44 2.64 -20.69 21.43
C PHE A 44 3.62 -19.57 21.82
N GLN A 45 4.33 -19.80 22.92
CA GLN A 45 5.34 -18.89 23.47
C GLN A 45 6.62 -19.67 23.79
N PRO A 46 7.60 -19.76 22.87
CA PRO A 46 8.82 -20.53 23.08
C PRO A 46 9.63 -20.13 24.31
N ALA A 47 9.61 -18.84 24.69
CA ALA A 47 10.30 -18.33 25.86
C ALA A 47 9.77 -18.95 27.18
N PHE A 48 8.50 -19.34 27.21
CA PHE A 48 7.84 -19.93 28.38
C PHE A 48 7.55 -21.42 28.20
N ALA A 49 7.99 -22.00 27.06
CA ALA A 49 7.74 -23.39 26.70
C ALA A 49 6.24 -23.76 26.68
N THR A 50 5.36 -22.78 26.39
CA THR A 50 3.92 -23.02 26.23
C THR A 50 3.57 -23.36 24.79
N ASP A 51 2.66 -24.32 24.60
CA ASP A 51 2.14 -24.73 23.29
C ASP A 51 0.74 -25.35 23.48
N ASP A 52 -0.16 -24.59 24.11
CA ASP A 52 -1.50 -25.06 24.42
C ASP A 52 -2.48 -24.68 23.30
N TYR A 53 -3.42 -25.58 23.00
CA TYR A 53 -4.48 -25.28 22.06
C TYR A 53 -5.56 -24.40 22.72
N VAL A 54 -5.70 -23.15 22.24
CA VAL A 54 -6.64 -22.15 22.77
C VAL A 54 -7.79 -21.81 21.83
N GLY A 55 -7.83 -22.42 20.66
CA GLY A 55 -8.87 -22.20 19.66
C GLY A 55 -8.96 -20.72 19.22
N TRP A 56 -10.13 -20.12 19.34
CA TRP A 56 -10.38 -18.74 18.89
C TRP A 56 -10.01 -17.66 19.90
N GLN A 57 -9.39 -18.00 21.03
CA GLN A 57 -9.12 -17.07 22.13
C GLN A 57 -8.20 -15.90 21.69
N ASN A 58 -7.17 -16.16 20.90
CA ASN A 58 -6.30 -15.13 20.34
C ASN A 58 -7.08 -14.10 19.50
N TYR A 59 -8.05 -14.55 18.73
CA TYR A 59 -8.90 -13.66 17.91
C TYR A 59 -9.87 -12.84 18.76
N LEU A 60 -10.44 -13.47 19.81
CA LEU A 60 -11.29 -12.76 20.76
C LEU A 60 -10.50 -11.69 21.50
N GLU A 61 -9.26 -11.96 21.87
CA GLU A 61 -8.36 -10.97 22.48
C GLU A 61 -8.11 -9.78 21.53
N ILE A 62 -7.77 -10.04 20.26
CA ILE A 62 -7.55 -8.97 19.25
C ILE A 62 -8.81 -8.11 19.09
N LEU A 63 -10.00 -8.70 19.08
CA LEU A 63 -11.24 -7.98 18.81
C LEU A 63 -11.83 -7.31 20.06
N SER A 64 -11.60 -7.84 21.27
CA SER A 64 -12.15 -7.32 22.52
C SER A 64 -11.20 -6.34 23.22
N ALA A 65 -9.90 -6.55 23.12
CA ALA A 65 -8.93 -5.68 23.78
C ALA A 65 -8.85 -4.30 23.11
N PRO A 66 -8.86 -3.20 23.89
CA PRO A 66 -8.78 -1.84 23.33
C PRO A 66 -7.53 -1.60 22.47
N ALA A 67 -6.42 -2.30 22.75
CA ALA A 67 -5.19 -2.23 21.96
C ALA A 67 -5.39 -2.81 20.55
N GLY A 68 -6.01 -3.99 20.45
CA GLY A 68 -6.32 -4.64 19.17
C GLY A 68 -7.27 -3.81 18.31
N GLN A 69 -8.37 -3.32 18.90
CA GLN A 69 -9.35 -2.47 18.21
C GLN A 69 -8.69 -1.18 17.67
N ARG A 70 -7.88 -0.50 18.49
CA ARG A 70 -7.14 0.70 18.07
C ARG A 70 -6.15 0.39 16.94
N THR A 71 -5.47 -0.73 17.00
CA THR A 71 -4.52 -1.17 15.96
C THR A 71 -5.24 -1.41 14.63
N ILE A 72 -6.39 -2.09 14.64
CA ILE A 72 -7.23 -2.28 13.47
C ILE A 72 -7.68 -0.94 12.90
N LEU A 73 -8.26 -0.07 13.73
CA LEU A 73 -8.73 1.26 13.31
C LEU A 73 -7.60 2.08 12.69
N ARG A 74 -6.42 2.13 13.32
CA ARG A 74 -5.25 2.86 12.79
C ARG A 74 -4.77 2.31 11.46
N THR A 75 -4.82 1.00 11.26
CA THR A 75 -4.46 0.40 9.97
C THR A 75 -5.39 0.88 8.86
N PHE A 76 -6.70 0.90 9.12
CA PHE A 76 -7.68 1.38 8.15
C PHE A 76 -7.59 2.90 7.94
N LEU A 77 -7.38 3.68 8.99
CA LEU A 77 -7.17 5.13 8.88
C LEU A 77 -5.91 5.45 8.06
N TYR A 78 -4.79 4.78 8.37
CA TYR A 78 -3.55 4.93 7.63
C TYR A 78 -3.76 4.61 6.15
N THR A 79 -4.33 3.44 5.87
CA THR A 79 -4.59 2.99 4.49
C THR A 79 -5.53 3.94 3.76
N GLY A 80 -6.66 4.28 4.37
CA GLY A 80 -7.67 5.15 3.76
C GLY A 80 -7.14 6.54 3.44
N ILE A 81 -6.44 7.18 4.38
CA ILE A 81 -5.88 8.52 4.20
C ILE A 81 -4.76 8.50 3.14
N CYS A 82 -3.79 7.58 3.26
CA CYS A 82 -2.66 7.51 2.33
C CYS A 82 -3.12 7.19 0.91
N VAL A 83 -4.04 6.24 0.73
CA VAL A 83 -4.59 5.89 -0.60
C VAL A 83 -5.33 7.08 -1.20
N SER A 84 -6.24 7.70 -0.44
CA SER A 84 -7.08 8.80 -0.94
C SER A 84 -6.24 10.02 -1.31
N LEU A 85 -5.33 10.46 -0.43
CA LEU A 85 -4.53 11.64 -0.68
C LEU A 85 -3.49 11.41 -1.79
N SER A 86 -2.82 10.24 -1.81
CA SER A 86 -1.90 9.92 -2.91
C SER A 86 -2.62 9.86 -4.26
N PHE A 87 -3.86 9.32 -4.29
CA PHE A 87 -4.67 9.28 -5.50
C PHE A 87 -5.08 10.69 -5.95
N LEU A 88 -5.58 11.52 -5.05
CA LEU A 88 -6.00 12.89 -5.38
C LEU A 88 -4.82 13.72 -5.89
N LEU A 89 -3.66 13.64 -5.24
CA LEU A 89 -2.45 14.34 -5.67
C LEU A 89 -1.93 13.78 -7.00
N GLY A 90 -1.87 12.46 -7.16
CA GLY A 90 -1.45 11.81 -8.39
C GLY A 90 -2.35 12.19 -9.58
N LEU A 91 -3.68 12.21 -9.37
CA LEU A 91 -4.65 12.63 -10.37
C LEU A 91 -4.50 14.13 -10.70
N ALA A 92 -4.36 14.98 -9.68
CA ALA A 92 -4.16 16.42 -9.88
C ALA A 92 -2.89 16.70 -10.69
N PHE A 93 -1.77 16.05 -10.37
CA PHE A 93 -0.53 16.18 -11.14
C PHE A 93 -0.67 15.62 -12.56
N ALA A 94 -1.39 14.52 -12.76
CA ALA A 94 -1.62 13.96 -14.10
C ALA A 94 -2.46 14.90 -14.97
N LEU A 95 -3.56 15.44 -14.43
CA LEU A 95 -4.39 16.43 -15.10
C LEU A 95 -3.62 17.72 -15.39
N LEU A 96 -2.85 18.22 -14.42
CA LEU A 96 -1.98 19.39 -14.60
C LEU A 96 -1.01 19.16 -15.75
N THR A 97 -0.34 18.01 -15.80
CA THR A 97 0.63 17.68 -16.86
C THR A 97 -0.03 17.63 -18.23
N VAL A 98 -1.22 17.06 -18.36
CA VAL A 98 -1.97 17.04 -19.63
C VAL A 98 -2.40 18.44 -20.04
N THR A 99 -2.92 19.25 -19.12
CA THR A 99 -3.42 20.61 -19.41
C THR A 99 -2.28 21.56 -19.76
N VAL A 100 -1.20 21.52 -18.99
CA VAL A 100 -0.05 22.45 -19.15
C VAL A 100 0.88 22.00 -20.28
N GLY A 101 0.92 20.71 -20.60
CA GLY A 101 1.73 20.17 -21.70
C GLY A 101 1.39 20.75 -23.06
N HIS A 102 0.16 21.25 -23.26
CA HIS A 102 -0.24 21.96 -24.49
C HIS A 102 0.23 23.42 -24.55
N THR A 103 0.57 24.03 -23.44
CA THR A 103 0.90 25.47 -23.32
C THR A 103 2.36 25.74 -23.01
N LEU A 104 3.04 24.82 -22.34
CA LEU A 104 4.45 24.97 -21.96
C LEU A 104 5.41 24.49 -23.07
N ALA A 105 6.58 25.13 -23.14
CA ALA A 105 7.66 24.57 -23.91
C ALA A 105 8.04 23.17 -23.37
N ARG A 106 8.30 22.22 -24.26
CA ARG A 106 8.58 20.80 -23.98
C ARG A 106 9.58 20.56 -22.83
N ARG A 107 10.58 21.46 -22.70
CA ARG A 107 11.57 21.40 -21.61
C ARG A 107 10.95 21.53 -20.21
N TRP A 108 9.97 22.41 -20.06
CA TRP A 108 9.31 22.63 -18.76
C TRP A 108 8.35 21.51 -18.40
N GLU A 109 7.66 20.95 -19.39
CA GLU A 109 6.85 19.74 -19.19
C GLU A 109 7.73 18.57 -18.73
N THR A 110 8.88 18.36 -19.38
CA THR A 110 9.84 17.32 -18.99
C THR A 110 10.37 17.54 -17.57
N ALA A 111 10.75 18.79 -17.24
CA ALA A 111 11.24 19.13 -15.90
C ALA A 111 10.17 18.88 -14.83
N LEU A 112 8.91 19.27 -15.08
CA LEU A 112 7.78 19.02 -14.17
C LEU A 112 7.61 17.51 -13.92
N ARG A 113 7.61 16.70 -14.98
CA ARG A 113 7.52 15.23 -14.86
C ARG A 113 8.66 14.66 -14.04
N GLN A 114 9.89 15.10 -14.27
CA GLN A 114 11.07 14.63 -13.52
C GLN A 114 10.98 14.95 -12.03
N VAL A 115 10.56 16.18 -11.68
CA VAL A 115 10.39 16.59 -10.27
C VAL A 115 9.31 15.77 -9.57
N ILE A 116 8.18 15.51 -10.25
CA ILE A 116 7.09 14.70 -9.67
C ILE A 116 7.55 13.25 -9.45
N ILE A 117 8.37 12.69 -10.34
CA ILE A 117 8.81 11.28 -10.27
C ILE A 117 9.94 11.07 -9.25
N LEU A 118 10.69 12.11 -8.91
CA LEU A 118 11.89 12.04 -8.07
C LEU A 118 11.68 11.27 -6.75
N PRO A 119 10.57 11.44 -5.99
CA PRO A 119 10.36 10.72 -4.74
C PRO A 119 10.36 9.20 -4.90
N MET A 120 9.85 8.68 -6.01
CA MET A 120 9.75 7.24 -6.27
C MET A 120 11.10 6.55 -6.47
N LEU A 121 12.17 7.31 -6.74
CA LEU A 121 13.52 6.76 -6.90
C LEU A 121 14.13 6.29 -5.58
N PHE A 122 13.59 6.74 -4.46
CA PHE A 122 14.03 6.30 -3.14
C PHE A 122 13.23 5.08 -2.69
N ILE A 123 13.93 4.05 -2.23
CA ILE A 123 13.26 2.91 -1.58
C ILE A 123 12.61 3.37 -0.27
N PRO A 124 11.48 2.76 0.16
CA PRO A 124 10.73 3.20 1.35
C PRO A 124 11.58 3.37 2.60
N ALA A 125 12.48 2.41 2.88
CA ALA A 125 13.37 2.48 4.04
C ALA A 125 14.33 3.68 4.00
N ALA A 126 14.93 3.99 2.82
CA ALA A 126 15.80 5.16 2.68
C ALA A 126 15.02 6.47 2.83
N SER A 127 13.82 6.56 2.25
CA SER A 127 12.91 7.70 2.43
C SER A 127 12.56 7.89 3.90
N ALA A 128 12.23 6.81 4.62
CA ALA A 128 11.91 6.87 6.05
C ALA A 128 13.07 7.41 6.87
N VAL A 129 14.30 6.95 6.61
CA VAL A 129 15.51 7.46 7.29
C VAL A 129 15.72 8.94 6.95
N MET A 130 15.65 9.33 5.68
CA MET A 130 15.83 10.72 5.24
C MET A 130 14.83 11.67 5.92
N TRP A 131 13.54 11.32 5.93
CA TRP A 131 12.51 12.11 6.58
C TRP A 131 12.61 12.08 8.11
N SER A 132 13.06 10.97 8.72
CA SER A 132 13.37 10.93 10.15
C SER A 132 14.41 11.97 10.53
N PHE A 133 15.48 12.11 9.74
CA PHE A 133 16.48 13.16 9.93
C PHE A 133 15.87 14.57 9.78
N ALA A 134 15.02 14.78 8.76
CA ALA A 134 14.36 16.05 8.53
C ALA A 134 13.49 16.50 9.72
N TYR A 135 12.84 15.55 10.39
CA TYR A 135 11.97 15.77 11.55
C TYR A 135 12.69 15.75 12.89
N THR A 136 14.02 15.50 12.93
CA THR A 136 14.78 15.52 14.20
C THR A 136 14.71 16.88 14.86
N GLU A 137 14.49 16.91 16.19
CA GLU A 137 14.27 18.13 16.94
C GLU A 137 15.46 19.11 16.87
N HIS A 138 16.67 18.60 17.02
CA HIS A 138 17.89 19.42 17.12
C HIS A 138 18.62 19.65 15.80
N TYR A 139 18.61 18.66 14.91
CA TYR A 139 19.40 18.69 13.67
C TYR A 139 18.56 18.69 12.41
N GLY A 140 17.21 18.56 12.54
CA GLY A 140 16.31 18.50 11.41
C GLY A 140 16.19 19.85 10.71
N TRP A 141 16.33 19.85 9.38
CA TRP A 141 16.21 21.08 8.58
C TRP A 141 14.82 21.72 8.70
N ILE A 142 13.78 20.97 9.01
CA ILE A 142 12.41 21.52 9.22
C ILE A 142 12.40 22.40 10.47
N ASN A 143 12.96 21.94 11.60
CA ASN A 143 13.09 22.73 12.81
C ASN A 143 14.07 23.90 12.63
N HIS A 144 15.12 23.74 11.81
CA HIS A 144 16.00 24.85 11.46
C HIS A 144 15.25 25.96 10.71
N LEU A 145 14.39 25.61 9.74
CA LEU A 145 13.52 26.59 9.06
C LEU A 145 12.53 27.26 10.03
N LEU A 146 11.93 26.52 10.94
CA LEU A 146 11.05 27.09 11.96
C LEU A 146 11.81 28.11 12.82
N HIS A 147 13.02 27.78 13.24
CA HIS A 147 13.88 28.68 14.02
C HIS A 147 14.23 29.95 13.24
N LEU A 148 14.57 29.86 11.95
CA LEU A 148 14.81 31.03 11.08
C LEU A 148 13.58 31.95 10.98
N LEU A 149 12.37 31.36 11.07
CA LEU A 149 11.09 32.10 11.06
C LEU A 149 10.64 32.52 12.46
N SER A 150 11.52 32.42 13.48
CA SER A 150 11.25 32.76 14.89
C SER A 150 10.16 31.90 15.55
N PHE A 151 9.88 30.72 15.01
CA PHE A 151 9.03 29.73 15.67
C PHE A 151 9.85 28.84 16.60
N ARG A 152 9.17 28.22 17.57
CA ARG A 152 9.78 27.22 18.48
C ARG A 152 10.04 25.90 17.72
N THR A 153 11.11 25.21 18.07
CA THR A 153 11.35 23.84 17.65
C THR A 153 10.25 22.92 18.18
N TYR A 154 9.90 21.89 17.40
CA TYR A 154 8.84 20.97 17.74
C TYR A 154 9.34 19.52 17.69
N PRO A 155 9.01 18.69 18.68
CA PRO A 155 9.44 17.28 18.72
C PRO A 155 8.54 16.41 17.84
N TRP A 156 8.68 16.53 16.53
CA TRP A 156 7.79 15.99 15.51
C TRP A 156 7.46 14.49 15.68
N LEU A 157 8.49 13.65 15.83
CA LEU A 157 8.31 12.19 15.83
C LEU A 157 7.97 11.62 17.22
N THR A 158 8.08 12.41 18.26
CA THR A 158 7.73 12.02 19.64
C THR A 158 6.43 12.69 20.13
N SER A 159 5.77 13.46 19.26
CA SER A 159 4.47 14.11 19.51
C SER A 159 3.32 13.34 18.84
N ASP A 160 2.10 13.78 19.12
CA ASP A 160 0.88 13.25 18.48
C ASP A 160 0.85 13.43 16.95
N ALA A 161 1.69 14.34 16.43
CA ALA A 161 1.85 14.54 14.99
C ALA A 161 2.58 13.39 14.28
N ALA A 162 3.29 12.53 15.02
CA ALA A 162 4.15 11.49 14.46
C ALA A 162 3.42 10.59 13.44
N PHE A 163 2.21 10.12 13.75
CA PHE A 163 1.43 9.28 12.85
C PHE A 163 1.06 10.00 11.54
N PHE A 164 0.70 11.27 11.62
CA PHE A 164 0.42 12.11 10.45
C PHE A 164 1.66 12.33 9.58
N LEU A 165 2.83 12.52 10.19
CA LEU A 165 4.09 12.71 9.46
C LEU A 165 4.53 11.45 8.72
N VAL A 166 4.29 10.28 9.32
CA VAL A 166 4.51 9.00 8.63
C VAL A 166 3.60 8.88 7.41
N MET A 167 2.30 9.26 7.55
CA MET A 167 1.38 9.29 6.39
C MET A 167 1.85 10.25 5.30
N LEU A 168 2.31 11.46 5.66
CA LEU A 168 2.84 12.42 4.69
C LEU A 168 4.05 11.87 3.93
N THR A 169 4.93 11.16 4.61
CA THR A 169 6.10 10.53 3.99
C THR A 169 5.70 9.44 3.02
N ASP A 170 4.73 8.58 3.39
CA ASP A 170 4.16 7.56 2.50
C ASP A 170 3.49 8.20 1.28
N ILE A 171 2.65 9.21 1.48
CA ILE A 171 1.97 9.95 0.40
C ILE A 171 2.99 10.56 -0.55
N TRP A 172 4.03 11.23 -0.03
CA TRP A 172 5.09 11.81 -0.83
C TRP A 172 5.81 10.76 -1.69
N GLY A 173 6.16 9.61 -1.11
CA GLY A 173 6.88 8.55 -1.81
C GLY A 173 6.05 7.84 -2.88
N TRP A 174 4.73 7.67 -2.66
CA TRP A 174 3.85 6.90 -3.53
C TRP A 174 3.02 7.71 -4.53
N THR A 175 2.85 9.02 -4.32
CA THR A 175 2.14 9.90 -5.26
C THR A 175 2.68 9.81 -6.70
N PRO A 176 4.02 9.73 -6.95
CA PRO A 176 4.55 9.59 -8.30
C PRO A 176 4.10 8.34 -9.04
N PHE A 177 3.95 7.21 -8.33
CA PHE A 177 3.46 5.97 -8.93
C PHE A 177 2.02 6.12 -9.44
N LEU A 178 1.14 6.70 -8.62
CA LEU A 178 -0.24 6.98 -9.03
C LEU A 178 -0.31 8.01 -10.15
N TYR A 179 0.52 9.04 -10.08
CA TYR A 179 0.69 10.02 -11.15
C TYR A 179 1.02 9.35 -12.49
N LEU A 180 2.01 8.46 -12.54
CA LEU A 180 2.43 7.80 -13.77
C LEU A 180 1.33 6.91 -14.37
N ILE A 181 0.67 6.10 -13.54
CA ILE A 181 -0.42 5.23 -14.00
C ILE A 181 -1.59 6.06 -14.54
N LEU A 182 -2.00 7.09 -13.79
CA LEU A 182 -3.11 7.95 -14.18
C LEU A 182 -2.79 8.80 -15.40
N LEU A 183 -1.55 9.30 -15.51
CA LEU A 183 -1.09 10.03 -16.69
C LEU A 183 -1.11 9.15 -17.94
N ALA A 184 -0.57 7.93 -17.84
CA ALA A 184 -0.63 6.96 -18.94
C ALA A 184 -2.08 6.64 -19.33
N GLY A 185 -2.97 6.45 -18.35
CA GLY A 185 -4.38 6.25 -18.58
C GLY A 185 -5.03 7.44 -19.33
N LEU A 186 -4.78 8.68 -18.88
CA LEU A 186 -5.31 9.88 -19.52
C LEU A 186 -4.82 10.03 -20.97
N GLN A 187 -3.55 9.67 -21.25
CA GLN A 187 -2.97 9.77 -22.59
C GLN A 187 -3.48 8.69 -23.57
N THR A 188 -4.06 7.62 -23.06
CA THR A 188 -4.62 6.53 -23.89
C THR A 188 -6.12 6.63 -24.10
N LEU A 189 -6.79 7.66 -23.56
CA LEU A 189 -8.22 7.86 -23.76
C LEU A 189 -8.54 8.16 -25.23
N PRO A 190 -9.64 7.60 -25.78
CA PRO A 190 -10.10 7.91 -27.11
C PRO A 190 -10.47 9.39 -27.20
N GLN A 191 -10.07 10.06 -28.28
CA GLN A 191 -10.31 11.50 -28.47
C GLN A 191 -11.77 11.79 -28.87
N GLU A 192 -12.42 10.86 -29.57
CA GLU A 192 -13.79 11.05 -30.08
C GLU A 192 -14.81 11.48 -29.02
N PRO A 193 -14.92 10.82 -27.84
CA PRO A 193 -15.84 11.25 -26.79
C PRO A 193 -15.47 12.61 -26.18
N LEU A 194 -14.16 12.93 -26.11
CA LEU A 194 -13.69 14.21 -25.60
C LEU A 194 -14.01 15.36 -26.55
N ASP A 195 -13.89 15.13 -27.86
CA ASP A 195 -14.23 16.12 -28.88
C ASP A 195 -15.74 16.28 -29.02
N ALA A 196 -16.52 15.20 -28.92
CA ALA A 196 -17.99 15.28 -28.85
C ALA A 196 -18.47 16.16 -27.69
N ALA A 197 -17.90 15.97 -26.48
CA ALA A 197 -18.23 16.80 -25.33
C ALA A 197 -17.92 18.30 -25.55
N LYS A 198 -16.84 18.63 -26.29
CA LYS A 198 -16.53 20.02 -26.66
C LYS A 198 -17.56 20.60 -27.64
N VAL A 199 -18.00 19.81 -28.64
CA VAL A 199 -19.03 20.22 -29.60
C VAL A 199 -20.37 20.47 -28.89
N ASP A 200 -20.70 19.64 -27.89
CA ASP A 200 -21.89 19.78 -27.04
C ASP A 200 -21.78 20.97 -26.05
N GLY A 201 -20.67 21.71 -26.03
CA GLY A 201 -20.46 22.86 -25.16
C GLY A 201 -20.18 22.51 -23.72
N ALA A 202 -19.79 21.27 -23.41
CA ALA A 202 -19.44 20.87 -22.06
C ALA A 202 -18.17 21.60 -21.54
N GLY A 203 -18.29 22.22 -20.36
CA GLY A 203 -17.13 22.82 -19.67
C GLY A 203 -16.14 21.75 -19.16
N ALA A 204 -14.93 22.17 -18.82
CA ALA A 204 -13.86 21.27 -18.37
C ALA A 204 -14.28 20.36 -17.19
N TRP A 205 -15.02 20.90 -16.22
CA TRP A 205 -15.55 20.15 -15.08
C TRP A 205 -16.57 19.07 -15.48
N GLN A 206 -17.48 19.43 -16.40
CA GLN A 206 -18.47 18.48 -16.93
C GLN A 206 -17.78 17.37 -17.72
N THR A 207 -16.86 17.73 -18.62
CA THR A 207 -16.07 16.77 -19.40
C THR A 207 -15.29 15.83 -18.46
N PHE A 208 -14.70 16.35 -17.40
CA PHE A 208 -13.98 15.51 -16.44
C PHE A 208 -14.90 14.47 -15.78
N TRP A 209 -16.02 14.89 -15.19
CA TRP A 209 -16.88 13.99 -14.42
C TRP A 209 -17.72 13.03 -15.27
N TYR A 210 -18.18 13.47 -16.44
CA TYR A 210 -19.10 12.69 -17.28
C TYR A 210 -18.41 11.92 -18.41
N VAL A 211 -17.19 12.30 -18.79
CA VAL A 211 -16.48 11.66 -19.91
C VAL A 211 -15.13 11.09 -19.43
N THR A 212 -14.23 11.95 -18.94
CA THR A 212 -12.84 11.54 -18.62
C THR A 212 -12.80 10.51 -17.51
N LEU A 213 -13.42 10.81 -16.36
CA LEU A 213 -13.38 9.93 -15.19
C LEU A 213 -14.08 8.58 -15.43
N PRO A 214 -15.25 8.49 -16.08
CA PRO A 214 -15.83 7.21 -16.47
C PRO A 214 -14.94 6.37 -17.39
N LEU A 215 -14.33 6.98 -18.39
CA LEU A 215 -13.39 6.28 -19.28
C LEU A 215 -12.10 5.85 -18.56
N LEU A 216 -11.68 6.60 -17.56
CA LEU A 216 -10.48 6.30 -16.77
C LEU A 216 -10.74 5.26 -15.67
N ARG A 217 -11.99 4.89 -15.37
CA ARG A 217 -12.34 3.95 -14.27
C ARG A 217 -11.52 2.68 -14.22
N PRO A 218 -11.23 1.96 -15.32
CA PRO A 218 -10.44 0.74 -15.27
C PRO A 218 -9.02 0.99 -14.73
N VAL A 219 -8.40 2.09 -15.15
CA VAL A 219 -7.05 2.49 -14.72
C VAL A 219 -7.06 2.92 -13.25
N VAL A 220 -8.08 3.70 -12.84
CA VAL A 220 -8.28 4.11 -11.45
C VAL A 220 -8.43 2.91 -10.53
N LEU A 221 -9.24 1.92 -10.91
CA LEU A 221 -9.43 0.71 -10.11
C LEU A 221 -8.12 -0.07 -9.91
N ILE A 222 -7.32 -0.22 -10.97
CA ILE A 222 -6.01 -0.88 -10.89
C ILE A 222 -5.07 -0.08 -9.96
N ALA A 223 -4.97 1.23 -10.17
CA ALA A 223 -4.10 2.11 -9.40
C ALA A 223 -4.43 2.10 -7.90
N LEU A 224 -5.73 2.24 -7.57
CA LEU A 224 -6.21 2.21 -6.19
C LEU A 224 -6.01 0.83 -5.55
N THR A 225 -6.24 -0.26 -6.29
CA THR A 225 -6.03 -1.62 -5.79
C THR A 225 -4.57 -1.85 -5.41
N ILE A 226 -3.63 -1.51 -6.29
CA ILE A 226 -2.20 -1.68 -6.03
C ILE A 226 -1.79 -0.84 -4.80
N LYS A 227 -2.18 0.45 -4.77
CA LYS A 227 -1.85 1.33 -3.65
C LYS A 227 -2.46 0.86 -2.33
N ALA A 228 -3.72 0.41 -2.33
CA ALA A 228 -4.40 -0.08 -1.13
C ALA A 228 -3.70 -1.32 -0.56
N LEU A 229 -3.36 -2.29 -1.42
CA LEU A 229 -2.65 -3.50 -1.01
C LEU A 229 -1.27 -3.21 -0.45
N ASP A 230 -0.53 -2.26 -1.04
CA ASP A 230 0.79 -1.89 -0.56
C ASP A 230 0.73 -1.12 0.76
N THR A 231 -0.09 -0.07 0.83
CA THR A 231 -0.23 0.77 2.03
C THR A 231 -0.76 -0.01 3.22
N TYR A 232 -1.70 -0.94 3.02
CA TYR A 232 -2.19 -1.78 4.10
C TYR A 232 -1.09 -2.64 4.74
N ARG A 233 -0.10 -3.05 3.94
CA ARG A 233 1.06 -3.82 4.40
C ARG A 233 2.24 -2.95 4.83
N ALA A 234 2.09 -1.62 4.86
CA ALA A 234 3.17 -0.70 5.18
C ALA A 234 3.83 -1.05 6.52
N PHE A 235 5.15 -1.13 6.51
CA PHE A 235 5.97 -1.43 7.68
C PHE A 235 7.14 -0.44 7.79
N ASP A 236 7.88 -0.22 6.70
CA ASP A 236 9.15 0.51 6.71
C ASP A 236 9.02 1.94 7.25
N TYR A 237 8.08 2.73 6.72
CA TYR A 237 7.85 4.09 7.19
C TYR A 237 7.47 4.14 8.67
N LEU A 238 6.52 3.29 9.08
CA LEU A 238 6.02 3.23 10.45
C LEU A 238 7.11 2.75 11.44
N TRP A 239 7.86 1.73 11.05
CA TRP A 239 8.88 1.16 11.93
C TRP A 239 10.12 2.05 12.05
N ILE A 240 10.65 2.53 10.94
CA ILE A 240 11.89 3.33 10.93
C ILE A 240 11.69 4.70 11.57
N MET A 241 10.56 5.37 11.28
CA MET A 241 10.33 6.72 11.77
C MET A 241 9.88 6.76 13.23
N THR A 242 9.03 5.82 13.68
CA THR A 242 8.37 5.92 14.99
C THR A 242 8.42 4.66 15.83
N ARG A 243 8.76 3.51 15.24
CA ARG A 243 8.64 2.18 15.87
C ARG A 243 7.23 1.92 16.45
N GLY A 244 6.21 2.52 15.84
CA GLY A 244 4.82 2.47 16.30
C GLY A 244 4.45 3.47 17.40
N GLY A 245 5.37 4.36 17.81
CA GLY A 245 5.18 5.37 18.86
C GLY A 245 4.70 6.74 18.35
N PRO A 246 4.60 7.73 19.28
CA PRO A 246 4.76 7.63 20.74
C PRO A 246 3.69 6.73 21.38
N GLY A 247 4.03 6.02 22.43
CA GLY A 247 3.16 4.97 22.97
C GLY A 247 2.83 3.92 21.92
N GLU A 248 1.60 3.91 21.42
CA GLU A 248 1.15 3.04 20.32
C GLU A 248 0.46 3.81 19.19
N THR A 249 0.57 5.14 19.14
CA THR A 249 -0.21 6.01 18.24
C THR A 249 -0.06 5.67 16.76
N SER A 250 1.11 5.19 16.34
CA SER A 250 1.38 4.77 14.96
C SER A 250 1.51 3.24 14.80
N THR A 251 0.99 2.47 15.76
CA THR A 251 1.01 1.00 15.69
C THR A 251 -0.13 0.49 14.81
N THR A 252 0.19 -0.03 13.64
CA THR A 252 -0.70 -0.74 12.71
C THR A 252 -0.65 -2.25 12.93
N LEU A 253 -1.51 -3.03 12.25
CA LEU A 253 -1.53 -4.50 12.37
C LEU A 253 -0.16 -5.13 12.10
N ASN A 254 0.56 -4.68 11.06
CA ASN A 254 1.90 -5.21 10.77
C ASN A 254 2.92 -4.88 11.87
N ILE A 255 2.88 -3.66 12.41
CA ILE A 255 3.74 -3.26 13.53
C ILE A 255 3.39 -4.06 14.79
N MET A 256 2.10 -4.27 15.06
CA MET A 256 1.65 -5.07 16.20
C MET A 256 2.07 -6.53 16.04
N THR A 257 1.88 -7.14 14.86
CA THR A 257 2.35 -8.50 14.55
C THR A 257 3.84 -8.64 14.84
N TYR A 258 4.65 -7.68 14.35
CA TYR A 258 6.09 -7.68 14.59
C TYR A 258 6.44 -7.57 16.08
N LYS A 259 5.83 -6.62 16.81
CA LYS A 259 6.08 -6.43 18.25
C LYS A 259 5.69 -7.67 19.05
N THR A 260 4.52 -8.25 18.75
CA THR A 260 4.01 -9.44 19.45
C THR A 260 4.92 -10.65 19.18
N ALA A 261 5.34 -10.87 17.93
CA ALA A 261 6.22 -11.98 17.58
C ALA A 261 7.64 -11.82 18.15
N PHE A 262 8.28 -10.68 17.89
CA PHE A 262 9.74 -10.55 18.11
C PHE A 262 10.13 -9.80 19.39
N GLN A 263 9.24 -8.97 19.96
CA GLN A 263 9.52 -8.28 21.22
C GLN A 263 8.90 -8.99 22.42
N ARG A 264 7.64 -9.51 22.26
CA ARG A 264 6.93 -10.22 23.33
C ARG A 264 7.13 -11.73 23.26
N GLN A 265 7.55 -12.27 22.11
CA GLN A 265 7.71 -13.71 21.83
C GLN A 265 6.40 -14.53 21.95
N GLU A 266 5.26 -13.87 21.76
CA GLU A 266 3.92 -14.45 21.77
C GLU A 266 3.53 -14.86 20.33
N PHE A 267 4.14 -15.94 19.82
CA PHE A 267 3.99 -16.32 18.40
C PHE A 267 2.58 -16.76 18.04
N GLY A 268 1.83 -17.33 19.00
CA GLY A 268 0.44 -17.71 18.81
C GLY A 268 -0.44 -16.48 18.52
N LEU A 269 -0.40 -15.47 19.38
CA LEU A 269 -1.13 -14.21 19.22
C LEU A 269 -0.63 -13.42 17.99
N ALA A 270 0.68 -13.40 17.73
CA ALA A 270 1.25 -12.77 16.54
C ALA A 270 0.74 -13.42 15.25
N SER A 271 0.61 -14.75 15.24
CA SER A 271 0.05 -15.49 14.11
C SER A 271 -1.42 -15.15 13.88
N ALA A 272 -2.20 -14.97 14.94
CA ALA A 272 -3.58 -14.49 14.83
C ALA A 272 -3.67 -13.07 14.24
N TYR A 273 -2.81 -12.14 14.66
CA TYR A 273 -2.67 -10.83 14.01
C TYR A 273 -2.29 -10.96 12.53
N GLY A 274 -1.39 -11.87 12.18
CA GLY A 274 -1.01 -12.17 10.79
C GLY A 274 -2.19 -12.65 9.96
N VAL A 275 -3.01 -13.57 10.47
CA VAL A 275 -4.23 -14.04 9.79
C VAL A 275 -5.23 -12.88 9.60
N VAL A 276 -5.49 -12.07 10.63
CA VAL A 276 -6.36 -10.88 10.53
C VAL A 276 -5.85 -9.92 9.47
N THR A 277 -4.53 -9.70 9.42
CA THR A 277 -3.90 -8.85 8.41
C THR A 277 -4.09 -9.40 7.00
N MET A 278 -4.13 -10.71 6.80
CA MET A 278 -4.31 -11.34 5.50
C MET A 278 -5.75 -11.21 4.96
N LEU A 279 -6.75 -11.02 5.80
CA LEU A 279 -8.16 -10.96 5.38
C LEU A 279 -8.47 -9.74 4.51
N PHE A 280 -7.89 -8.58 4.79
CA PHE A 280 -8.16 -7.36 4.01
C PHE A 280 -7.65 -7.44 2.56
N PRO A 281 -6.38 -7.80 2.28
CA PRO A 281 -5.91 -8.02 0.91
C PRO A 281 -6.77 -9.00 0.14
N LEU A 282 -7.21 -10.08 0.78
CA LEU A 282 -8.11 -11.05 0.17
C LEU A 282 -9.44 -10.40 -0.23
N LEU A 283 -10.05 -9.64 0.67
CA LEU A 283 -11.30 -8.90 0.40
C LEU A 283 -11.10 -7.89 -0.76
N VAL A 284 -10.01 -7.13 -0.77
CA VAL A 284 -9.71 -6.16 -1.82
C VAL A 284 -9.59 -6.84 -3.19
N VAL A 285 -8.88 -7.97 -3.26
CA VAL A 285 -8.75 -8.75 -4.50
C VAL A 285 -10.10 -9.29 -4.97
N LEU A 286 -10.93 -9.81 -4.07
CA LEU A 286 -12.26 -10.33 -4.41
C LEU A 286 -13.17 -9.20 -4.92
N LEU A 287 -13.16 -8.04 -4.28
CA LEU A 287 -13.89 -6.84 -4.72
C LEU A 287 -13.39 -6.37 -6.10
N PHE A 288 -12.08 -6.31 -6.30
CA PHE A 288 -11.50 -5.96 -7.59
C PHE A 288 -11.97 -6.89 -8.71
N LEU A 289 -11.92 -8.20 -8.49
CA LEU A 289 -12.39 -9.20 -9.47
C LEU A 289 -13.89 -9.07 -9.76
N HIS A 290 -14.70 -8.75 -8.75
CA HIS A 290 -16.13 -8.51 -8.90
C HIS A 290 -16.42 -7.27 -9.74
N PHE A 291 -15.78 -6.12 -9.44
CA PHE A 291 -15.98 -4.87 -10.17
C PHE A 291 -15.40 -4.92 -11.58
N ARG A 292 -14.26 -5.59 -11.79
CA ARG A 292 -13.68 -5.77 -13.13
C ARG A 292 -14.64 -6.44 -14.09
N ARG A 293 -15.38 -7.46 -13.65
CA ARG A 293 -16.38 -8.14 -14.50
C ARG A 293 -17.47 -7.20 -15.01
N ARG A 294 -17.91 -6.25 -14.17
CA ARG A 294 -18.95 -5.26 -14.54
C ARG A 294 -18.46 -4.13 -15.46
N VAL A 295 -17.17 -3.93 -15.59
CA VAL A 295 -16.59 -2.88 -16.45
C VAL A 295 -16.26 -3.45 -17.84
N THR A 296 -16.15 -4.78 -17.99
CA THR A 296 -15.87 -5.47 -19.24
C THR A 296 -17.14 -6.00 -19.94
N GLU A 297 -18.29 -5.99 -19.29
CA GLU A 297 -19.64 -6.20 -19.84
C GLU A 297 -20.30 -4.85 -20.19
#